data_943c60d73f29d6fa7e2b5d13edb89def
#
_entry.id   943c60d73f29d6fa7e2b5d13edb89def
#
_cell.length_a   1.000
_cell.length_b   1.000
_cell.length_c   1.000
_cell.angle_alpha   90.00
_cell.angle_beta   90.00
_cell.angle_gamma   90.00
#
_symmetry.space_group_name_H-M   'P 1'
#
loop_
_entity.id
_entity.type
_entity.pdbx_description
1 polymer ?
#
loop_
_entity_poly.entity_id
_entity_poly.type
_entity_poly.pdbx_seq_one_letter_code
_entity_poly.pdbx_strand_id
1 'polypeptide(L)'
;MKPHEVRILKLTEEVGEVAEAFIGMRGLNSRKGLCRSREDLLDELADVIITAAVAMSAAGDNSASEAAAHLERRLDVVTARAGV
;
A
#
# COMPACT_ATOMS: atom_id res chain seq x y z
N MET A 1 -16.46 14.34 6.13
CA MET A 1 -15.15 13.72 6.19
C MET A 1 -14.16 14.45 5.29
N LYS A 2 -12.98 14.77 5.79
CA LYS A 2 -11.97 15.47 5.00
C LYS A 2 -11.33 14.57 3.97
N PRO A 3 -10.83 15.11 2.85
CA PRO A 3 -10.21 14.28 1.79
C PRO A 3 -9.11 13.33 2.27
N HIS A 4 -8.24 13.79 3.18
CA HIS A 4 -7.16 12.92 3.68
C HIS A 4 -7.68 11.74 4.50
N GLU A 5 -8.80 11.94 5.19
CA GLU A 5 -9.44 10.87 5.98
C GLU A 5 -9.98 9.79 5.04
N VAL A 6 -10.59 10.22 3.93
CA VAL A 6 -11.09 9.29 2.91
C VAL A 6 -9.93 8.46 2.33
N ARG A 7 -8.79 9.09 2.09
CA ARG A 7 -7.62 8.40 1.55
C ARG A 7 -7.05 7.37 2.52
N ILE A 8 -7.09 7.67 3.81
CA ILE A 8 -6.67 6.73 4.85
C ILE A 8 -7.59 5.51 4.85
N LEU A 9 -8.89 5.73 4.77
CA LEU A 9 -9.86 4.63 4.71
C LEU A 9 -9.72 3.83 3.41
N LYS A 10 -9.42 4.50 2.30
CA LYS A 10 -9.23 3.84 1.02
C LYS A 10 -8.05 2.87 1.03
N LEU A 11 -7.08 3.10 1.88
CA LEU A 11 -5.93 2.22 2.02
C LEU A 11 -6.37 0.79 2.42
N THR A 12 -7.41 0.66 3.22
CA THR A 12 -7.97 -0.64 3.59
C THR A 12 -8.48 -1.39 2.37
N GLU A 13 -9.12 -0.70 1.44
CA GLU A 13 -9.59 -1.27 0.16
C GLU A 13 -8.41 -1.77 -0.66
N GLU A 14 -7.37 -0.94 -0.79
CA GLU A 14 -6.18 -1.30 -1.57
C GLU A 14 -5.49 -2.55 -1.02
N VAL A 15 -5.39 -2.65 0.30
CA VAL A 15 -4.81 -3.84 0.95
C VAL A 15 -5.66 -5.07 0.67
N GLY A 16 -6.99 -4.92 0.67
CA GLY A 16 -7.90 -6.00 0.31
C GLY A 16 -7.69 -6.48 -1.13
N GLU A 17 -7.44 -5.56 -2.05
CA GLU A 17 -7.17 -5.89 -3.46
C GLU A 17 -5.85 -6.65 -3.62
N VAL A 18 -4.85 -6.35 -2.79
CA VAL A 18 -3.59 -7.13 -2.75
C VAL A 18 -3.89 -8.59 -2.38
N ALA A 19 -4.72 -8.79 -1.35
CA ALA A 19 -5.10 -10.13 -0.92
C ALA A 19 -5.84 -10.88 -2.02
N GLU A 20 -6.77 -10.23 -2.73
CA GLU A 20 -7.49 -10.81 -3.85
C GLU A 20 -6.54 -11.23 -4.97
N ALA A 21 -5.59 -10.35 -5.31
CA ALA A 21 -4.62 -10.64 -6.37
C ALA A 21 -3.75 -11.84 -6.00
N PHE A 22 -3.32 -11.94 -4.74
CA PHE A 22 -2.52 -13.07 -4.26
C PHE A 22 -3.32 -14.37 -4.35
N ILE A 23 -4.55 -14.35 -3.85
CA ILE A 23 -5.45 -15.52 -3.87
C ILE A 23 -5.67 -15.99 -5.32
N GLY A 24 -5.94 -15.05 -6.22
CA GLY A 24 -6.15 -15.36 -7.63
C GLY A 24 -4.90 -15.91 -8.32
N MET A 25 -3.74 -15.33 -8.01
CA MET A 25 -2.47 -15.77 -8.57
C MET A 25 -2.11 -17.20 -8.13
N ARG A 26 -2.42 -17.55 -6.89
CA ARG A 26 -2.13 -18.87 -6.33
C ARG A 26 -3.25 -19.90 -6.60
N GLY A 27 -4.36 -19.46 -7.16
CA GLY A 27 -5.49 -20.35 -7.42
C GLY A 27 -6.16 -20.86 -6.16
N LEU A 28 -6.12 -20.08 -5.07
CA LEU A 28 -6.67 -20.48 -3.78
C LEU A 28 -8.20 -20.38 -3.70
N ASN A 29 -8.81 -19.65 -4.63
CA ASN A 29 -10.25 -19.55 -4.70
C ASN A 29 -10.76 -20.71 -5.58
N SER A 30 -11.47 -21.65 -4.96
CA SER A 30 -11.94 -22.85 -5.65
C SER A 30 -12.92 -22.58 -6.80
N ARG A 31 -13.56 -21.41 -6.78
CA ARG A 31 -14.53 -21.03 -7.82
C ARG A 31 -13.87 -20.42 -9.03
N LYS A 32 -12.80 -19.65 -8.83
CA LYS A 32 -12.12 -18.90 -9.90
C LYS A 32 -10.82 -19.53 -10.38
N GLY A 33 -10.18 -20.36 -9.56
CA GLY A 33 -8.90 -20.95 -9.89
C GLY A 33 -7.81 -19.91 -10.05
N LEU A 34 -6.90 -20.13 -11.00
CA LEU A 34 -5.83 -19.19 -11.33
C LEU A 34 -6.40 -18.10 -12.22
N CYS A 35 -6.63 -16.92 -11.68
CA CYS A 35 -7.26 -15.82 -12.41
C CYS A 35 -6.49 -14.50 -12.34
N ARG A 36 -5.35 -14.48 -11.67
CA ARG A 36 -4.50 -13.29 -11.57
C ARG A 36 -3.06 -13.64 -11.86
N SER A 37 -2.32 -12.70 -12.39
CA SER A 37 -0.89 -12.87 -12.66
C SER A 37 -0.06 -12.27 -11.54
N ARG A 38 1.25 -12.57 -11.59
CA ARG A 38 2.21 -11.93 -10.69
C ARG A 38 2.23 -10.41 -10.90
N GLU A 39 2.08 -9.97 -12.15
CA GLU A 39 2.02 -8.54 -12.47
C GLU A 39 0.82 -7.86 -11.82
N ASP A 40 -0.32 -8.54 -11.81
CA ASP A 40 -1.50 -8.02 -11.13
C ASP A 40 -1.22 -7.79 -9.64
N LEU A 41 -0.52 -8.72 -9.01
CA LEU A 41 -0.13 -8.58 -7.60
C LEU A 41 0.80 -7.39 -7.41
N LEU A 42 1.79 -7.24 -8.28
CA LEU A 42 2.72 -6.11 -8.19
C LEU A 42 2.03 -4.77 -8.40
N ASP A 43 1.06 -4.72 -9.32
CA ASP A 43 0.27 -3.52 -9.55
C ASP A 43 -0.51 -3.12 -8.29
N GLU A 44 -1.14 -4.09 -7.64
CA GLU A 44 -1.90 -3.82 -6.42
C GLU A 44 -0.99 -3.38 -5.27
N LEU A 45 0.19 -3.98 -5.16
CA LEU A 45 1.16 -3.54 -4.16
C LEU A 45 1.66 -2.13 -4.43
N ALA A 46 1.89 -1.79 -5.69
CA ALA A 46 2.27 -0.44 -6.09
C ALA A 46 1.16 0.56 -5.73
N ASP A 47 -0.09 0.19 -5.94
CA ASP A 47 -1.24 1.03 -5.59
C ASP A 47 -1.30 1.30 -4.09
N VAL A 48 -0.97 0.31 -3.26
CA VAL A 48 -0.89 0.49 -1.79
C VAL A 48 0.18 1.52 -1.45
N ILE A 49 1.35 1.41 -2.06
CA ILE A 49 2.45 2.35 -1.82
C ILE A 49 2.04 3.77 -2.22
N ILE A 50 1.45 3.92 -3.39
CA ILE A 50 1.02 5.22 -3.90
C ILE A 50 -0.07 5.83 -3.01
N THR A 51 -1.07 5.05 -2.65
CA THR A 51 -2.17 5.51 -1.80
C THR A 51 -1.65 5.94 -0.43
N ALA A 52 -0.74 5.16 0.15
CA ALA A 52 -0.13 5.49 1.44
C ALA A 52 0.69 6.78 1.35
N ALA A 53 1.48 6.94 0.29
CA ALA A 53 2.29 8.15 0.09
C ALA A 53 1.42 9.40 -0.04
N VAL A 54 0.33 9.30 -0.81
CA VAL A 54 -0.62 10.41 -0.98
C VAL A 54 -1.29 10.75 0.36
N ALA A 55 -1.68 9.74 1.13
CA ALA A 55 -2.27 9.95 2.45
C ALA A 55 -1.28 10.65 3.40
N MET A 56 -0.02 10.27 3.36
CA MET A 56 1.03 10.92 4.16
C MET A 56 1.14 12.41 3.83
N SER A 57 1.14 12.75 2.54
CA SER A 57 1.25 14.15 2.11
C SER A 57 0.06 14.99 2.55
N ALA A 58 -1.11 14.39 2.65
CA ALA A 58 -2.35 15.10 2.98
C ALA A 58 -2.69 15.11 4.47
N ALA A 59 -2.07 14.25 5.27
CA ALA A 59 -2.52 13.93 6.62
C ALA A 59 -2.30 15.01 7.68
N GLY A 60 -1.49 15.98 7.46
CA GLY A 60 -1.22 16.95 8.51
C GLY A 60 -0.70 18.28 8.01
N ASP A 61 -1.25 18.77 6.94
CA ASP A 61 -0.80 20.02 6.30
C ASP A 61 0.66 19.94 5.86
N ASN A 62 1.18 18.75 5.74
CA ASN A 62 2.58 18.54 5.36
C ASN A 62 2.76 18.66 3.86
N SER A 63 3.93 19.15 3.47
CA SER A 63 4.31 19.11 2.07
C SER A 63 4.77 17.71 1.70
N ALA A 64 4.83 17.44 0.40
CA ALA A 64 5.34 16.16 -0.07
C ALA A 64 6.77 15.90 0.42
N SER A 65 7.60 16.95 0.53
CA SER A 65 8.98 16.81 1.01
C SER A 65 9.04 16.44 2.50
N GLU A 66 8.12 16.93 3.32
CA GLU A 66 8.04 16.56 4.72
C GLU A 66 7.62 15.09 4.87
N ALA A 67 6.66 14.66 4.07
CA ALA A 67 6.23 13.26 4.06
C ALA A 67 7.37 12.34 3.64
N ALA A 68 8.13 12.71 2.61
CA ALA A 68 9.27 11.94 2.14
C ALA A 68 10.36 11.85 3.21
N ALA A 69 10.66 12.96 3.88
CA ALA A 69 11.65 12.97 4.95
C ALA A 69 11.23 12.08 6.12
N HIS A 70 9.95 12.09 6.47
CA HIS A 70 9.44 11.23 7.53
C HIS A 70 9.56 9.75 7.14
N LEU A 71 9.23 9.43 5.89
CA LEU A 71 9.35 8.07 5.37
C LEU A 71 10.81 7.59 5.43
N GLU A 72 11.76 8.43 5.04
CA GLU A 72 13.17 8.09 5.13
C GLU A 72 13.62 7.78 6.55
N ARG A 73 13.22 8.61 7.50
CA ARG A 73 13.55 8.39 8.92
C ARG A 73 12.96 7.06 9.40
N ARG A 74 11.74 6.78 9.02
CA ARG A 74 11.09 5.53 9.42
C ARG A 74 11.75 4.32 8.78
N LEU A 75 12.17 4.46 7.53
CA LEU A 75 12.86 3.41 6.80
C LEU A 75 14.19 3.07 7.50
N ASP A 76 14.94 4.08 7.94
CA ASP A 76 16.19 3.87 8.68
C ASP A 76 15.94 3.08 9.96
N VAL A 77 14.88 3.40 10.69
CA VAL A 77 14.52 2.68 11.92
C VAL A 77 14.19 1.22 11.61
N VAL A 78 13.39 0.98 10.59
CA VAL A 78 12.94 -0.37 10.24
C VAL A 78 14.11 -1.22 9.72
N THR A 79 14.96 -0.65 8.87
CA THR A 79 16.12 -1.38 8.35
C THR A 79 17.11 -1.70 9.45
N ALA A 80 17.32 -0.80 10.40
CA ALA A 80 18.18 -1.05 11.55
C ALA A 80 17.66 -2.23 12.39
N ARG A 81 16.33 -2.27 12.63
CA ARG A 81 15.70 -3.37 13.38
C ARG A 81 15.85 -4.71 12.65
N ALA A 82 15.78 -4.69 11.34
CA ALA A 82 15.87 -5.89 10.53
C ALA A 82 17.31 -6.38 10.34
N GLY A 83 18.29 -5.58 10.72
CA GLY A 83 19.70 -5.92 10.54
C GLY A 83 20.19 -5.75 9.10
N VAL A 84 19.53 -4.91 8.34
CA VAL A 84 19.87 -4.66 6.93
C VAL A 84 20.32 -3.22 6.69
#